data_12bd3f37f2a374ae9c2d0774c24b3645
#
_entry.id   12bd3f37f2a374ae9c2d0774c24b3645
#
_cell.length_a   1.000
_cell.length_b   1.000
_cell.length_c   1.000
_cell.angle_alpha   90.00
_cell.angle_beta   90.00
_cell.angle_gamma   90.00
#
_symmetry.space_group_name_H-M   'P 1'
#
loop_
_entity.id
_entity.type
_entity.pdbx_description
1 polymer ?
#
loop_
_entity_poly.entity_id
_entity_poly.type
_entity_poly.pdbx_seq_one_letter_code
_entity_poly.pdbx_strand_id
1 'polypeptide(L)'
;VTSFDHCIKCTVCTVYCPVAKANPLYPGPKQSGPDGERLRIKNADYYDEALKLCTNCKRCETACPSGVNIGDIIAVARGKYAKKTLSPKLIRDFVLSHTDLFGNLATPVAPIINRVTDNKPVKKIMHKAVGIHDHKSLPKYSHGTFRRWYKKQVSDQASYPRQISYFHGCFVNYNHPQLGKDLIKVLNAL
;
A
#
# COMPACT_ATOMS: atom_id res chain seq x y z
N VAL A 1 14.15 14.53 -3.86
CA VAL A 1 13.90 13.60 -4.98
C VAL A 1 15.25 13.20 -5.52
N THR A 2 15.63 11.95 -5.39
CA THR A 2 16.87 11.41 -5.94
C THR A 2 16.87 11.61 -7.44
N SER A 3 17.96 12.17 -7.94
CA SER A 3 18.06 12.55 -9.34
C SER A 3 17.92 11.32 -10.25
N PHE A 4 16.94 11.32 -11.14
CA PHE A 4 16.80 10.32 -12.21
C PHE A 4 17.99 10.38 -13.18
N ASP A 5 18.79 11.45 -13.16
CA ASP A 5 19.96 11.65 -14.00
C ASP A 5 21.10 10.67 -13.74
N HIS A 6 21.16 10.13 -12.52
CA HIS A 6 22.13 9.07 -12.20
C HIS A 6 21.87 7.76 -12.97
N CYS A 7 20.73 7.64 -13.66
CA CYS A 7 20.40 6.45 -14.43
C CYS A 7 21.29 6.31 -15.67
N ILE A 8 22.18 5.31 -15.63
CA ILE A 8 23.10 4.94 -16.75
C ILE A 8 22.43 4.10 -17.85
N LYS A 9 21.11 3.92 -17.78
CA LYS A 9 20.29 3.19 -18.78
C LYS A 9 20.65 1.71 -18.98
N CYS A 10 21.27 1.05 -18.01
CA CYS A 10 21.75 -0.34 -18.09
C CYS A 10 20.64 -1.42 -18.14
N THR A 11 19.38 -1.06 -17.90
CA THR A 11 18.19 -1.94 -17.89
C THR A 11 18.13 -3.05 -16.82
N VAL A 12 19.13 -3.18 -15.95
CA VAL A 12 19.16 -4.17 -14.86
C VAL A 12 17.86 -4.19 -14.05
N CYS A 13 17.35 -3.03 -13.71
CA CYS A 13 16.08 -2.88 -12.97
C CYS A 13 14.88 -3.53 -13.70
N THR A 14 14.86 -3.57 -15.04
CA THR A 14 13.80 -4.21 -15.82
C THR A 14 13.92 -5.74 -15.76
N VAL A 15 15.13 -6.27 -15.79
CA VAL A 15 15.38 -7.72 -15.64
C VAL A 15 14.91 -8.24 -14.28
N TYR A 16 15.12 -7.47 -13.21
CA TYR A 16 14.68 -7.85 -11.86
C TYR A 16 13.20 -7.56 -11.56
N CYS A 17 12.49 -6.90 -12.47
CA CYS A 17 11.10 -6.52 -12.24
C CYS A 17 10.14 -7.70 -12.41
N PRO A 18 9.40 -8.12 -11.36
CA PRO A 18 8.44 -9.20 -11.46
C PRO A 18 7.25 -8.85 -12.35
N VAL A 19 6.87 -7.57 -12.39
CA VAL A 19 5.75 -7.11 -13.23
C VAL A 19 6.12 -7.15 -14.71
N ALA A 20 7.32 -6.68 -15.08
CA ALA A 20 7.78 -6.72 -16.48
C ALA A 20 7.91 -8.16 -17.00
N LYS A 21 8.23 -9.13 -16.11
CA LYS A 21 8.28 -10.56 -16.48
C LYS A 21 6.88 -11.16 -16.69
N ALA A 22 5.89 -10.71 -15.92
CA ALA A 22 4.55 -11.31 -15.92
C ALA A 22 3.57 -10.60 -16.85
N ASN A 23 3.79 -9.33 -17.17
CA ASN A 23 2.86 -8.52 -17.95
C ASN A 23 3.59 -7.77 -19.07
N PRO A 24 3.39 -8.16 -20.34
CA PRO A 24 4.04 -7.54 -21.50
C PRO A 24 3.62 -6.08 -21.73
N LEU A 25 2.50 -5.63 -21.14
CA LEU A 25 2.06 -4.23 -21.22
C LEU A 25 2.88 -3.30 -20.33
N TYR A 26 3.72 -3.85 -19.43
CA TYR A 26 4.58 -3.05 -18.58
C TYR A 26 5.99 -2.98 -19.16
N PRO A 27 6.43 -1.83 -19.68
CA PRO A 27 7.74 -1.70 -20.33
C PRO A 27 8.92 -1.76 -19.37
N GLY A 28 8.64 -1.82 -18.07
CA GLY A 28 9.63 -1.95 -17.01
C GLY A 28 9.98 -0.64 -16.29
N PRO A 29 10.65 -0.78 -15.13
CA PRO A 29 10.94 0.33 -14.24
C PRO A 29 11.81 1.43 -14.87
N LYS A 30 12.78 1.06 -15.70
CA LYS A 30 13.64 2.03 -16.38
C LYS A 30 12.84 3.01 -17.24
N GLN A 31 11.93 2.47 -18.06
CA GLN A 31 11.15 3.29 -18.97
C GLN A 31 10.08 4.08 -18.24
N SER A 32 9.35 3.47 -17.30
CA SER A 32 8.30 4.14 -16.52
C SER A 32 8.84 5.18 -15.53
N GLY A 33 10.03 4.94 -14.96
CA GLY A 33 10.69 5.82 -14.01
C GLY A 33 11.60 6.84 -14.69
N PRO A 34 12.93 6.61 -14.75
CA PRO A 34 13.89 7.63 -15.21
C PRO A 34 13.66 8.14 -16.62
N ASP A 35 13.36 7.27 -17.58
CA ASP A 35 13.11 7.72 -18.96
C ASP A 35 11.78 8.47 -19.06
N GLY A 36 10.73 7.99 -18.36
CA GLY A 36 9.46 8.69 -18.27
C GLY A 36 9.59 10.06 -17.62
N GLU A 37 10.47 10.23 -16.63
CA GLU A 37 10.70 11.53 -16.01
C GLU A 37 11.38 12.52 -16.97
N ARG A 38 12.33 12.06 -17.78
CA ARG A 38 12.93 12.87 -18.85
C ARG A 38 11.90 13.36 -19.86
N LEU A 39 10.90 12.52 -20.18
CA LEU A 39 9.79 12.92 -21.05
C LEU A 39 8.85 13.93 -20.35
N ARG A 40 8.58 13.76 -19.06
CA ARG A 40 7.75 14.67 -18.26
C ARG A 40 8.37 16.07 -18.08
N ILE A 41 9.70 16.17 -18.06
CA ILE A 41 10.39 17.48 -18.07
C ILE A 41 10.13 18.21 -19.37
N LYS A 42 10.15 17.51 -20.51
CA LYS A 42 9.91 18.10 -21.83
C LYS A 42 8.43 18.39 -22.08
N ASN A 43 7.56 17.55 -21.55
CA ASN A 43 6.11 17.65 -21.68
C ASN A 43 5.45 17.33 -20.35
N ALA A 44 5.04 18.35 -19.61
CA ALA A 44 4.45 18.21 -18.28
C ALA A 44 3.15 17.37 -18.26
N ASP A 45 2.46 17.26 -19.41
CA ASP A 45 1.23 16.48 -19.56
C ASP A 45 1.49 15.03 -20.01
N TYR A 46 2.77 14.65 -20.23
CA TYR A 46 3.10 13.29 -20.59
C TYR A 46 2.70 12.30 -19.47
N TYR A 47 1.79 11.43 -19.78
CA TYR A 47 1.33 10.37 -18.91
C TYR A 47 1.43 9.01 -19.60
N ASP A 48 2.04 8.06 -18.90
CA ASP A 48 2.12 6.67 -19.33
C ASP A 48 1.17 5.80 -18.48
N GLU A 49 0.17 5.21 -19.10
CA GLU A 49 -0.80 4.29 -18.46
C GLU A 49 -0.09 3.11 -17.78
N ALA A 50 1.07 2.71 -18.26
CA ALA A 50 1.87 1.63 -17.67
C ALA A 50 2.33 1.94 -16.24
N LEU A 51 2.36 3.21 -15.82
CA LEU A 51 2.66 3.60 -14.42
C LEU A 51 1.73 2.90 -13.41
N LYS A 52 0.48 2.61 -13.79
CA LYS A 52 -0.51 1.92 -12.95
C LYS A 52 -0.13 0.48 -12.62
N LEU A 53 0.66 -0.15 -13.47
CA LEU A 53 1.06 -1.55 -13.33
C LEU A 53 2.18 -1.75 -12.30
N CYS A 54 2.92 -0.70 -11.96
CA CYS A 54 3.98 -0.77 -10.95
C CYS A 54 3.41 -1.08 -9.55
N THR A 55 3.88 -2.15 -8.92
CA THR A 55 3.49 -2.58 -7.57
C THR A 55 4.30 -1.91 -6.45
N ASN A 56 5.25 -1.05 -6.79
CA ASN A 56 6.15 -0.37 -5.86
C ASN A 56 6.92 -1.32 -4.91
N CYS A 57 7.30 -2.50 -5.39
CA CYS A 57 7.99 -3.53 -4.59
C CYS A 57 9.47 -3.22 -4.29
N LYS A 58 10.03 -2.15 -4.84
CA LYS A 58 11.40 -1.64 -4.63
C LYS A 58 12.54 -2.53 -5.15
N ARG A 59 12.29 -3.69 -5.73
CA ARG A 59 13.34 -4.56 -6.30
C ARG A 59 14.23 -3.87 -7.34
N CYS A 60 13.66 -2.96 -8.12
CA CYS A 60 14.39 -2.18 -9.10
C CYS A 60 15.42 -1.23 -8.47
N GLU A 61 15.13 -0.71 -7.28
CA GLU A 61 16.04 0.17 -6.53
C GLU A 61 17.18 -0.63 -5.92
N THR A 62 16.87 -1.76 -5.30
CA THR A 62 17.88 -2.68 -4.73
C THR A 62 18.85 -3.19 -5.79
N ALA A 63 18.37 -3.44 -7.02
CA ALA A 63 19.18 -3.93 -8.13
C ALA A 63 19.91 -2.81 -8.90
N CYS A 64 19.64 -1.54 -8.59
CA CYS A 64 20.20 -0.42 -9.35
C CYS A 64 21.66 -0.13 -8.96
N PRO A 65 22.64 -0.29 -9.87
CA PRO A 65 24.05 -0.03 -9.56
C PRO A 65 24.33 1.45 -9.28
N SER A 66 23.46 2.35 -9.75
CA SER A 66 23.59 3.80 -9.56
C SER A 66 22.71 4.35 -8.44
N GLY A 67 22.06 3.49 -7.64
CA GLY A 67 21.25 3.91 -6.48
C GLY A 67 20.04 4.79 -6.82
N VAL A 68 19.46 4.67 -8.01
CA VAL A 68 18.29 5.48 -8.40
C VAL A 68 17.03 4.96 -7.72
N ASN A 69 16.29 5.82 -7.04
CA ASN A 69 15.02 5.51 -6.38
C ASN A 69 13.85 5.45 -7.40
N ILE A 70 13.89 4.45 -8.26
CA ILE A 70 13.01 4.31 -9.43
C ILE A 70 11.54 4.20 -9.02
N GLY A 71 11.24 3.45 -7.94
CA GLY A 71 9.88 3.29 -7.44
C GLY A 71 9.29 4.58 -6.92
N ASP A 72 10.11 5.44 -6.28
CA ASP A 72 9.65 6.76 -5.81
C ASP A 72 9.36 7.70 -6.98
N ILE A 73 10.21 7.70 -8.01
CA ILE A 73 9.94 8.45 -9.24
C ILE A 73 8.58 8.03 -9.83
N ILE A 74 8.33 6.73 -9.95
CA ILE A 74 7.06 6.20 -10.46
C ILE A 74 5.89 6.58 -9.53
N ALA A 75 6.06 6.48 -8.22
CA ALA A 75 5.02 6.81 -7.25
C ALA A 75 4.63 8.29 -7.31
N VAL A 76 5.62 9.20 -7.39
CA VAL A 76 5.38 10.64 -7.56
C VAL A 76 4.67 10.94 -8.88
N ALA A 77 5.11 10.32 -9.97
CA ALA A 77 4.45 10.48 -11.26
C ALA A 77 2.99 10.02 -11.21
N ARG A 78 2.70 8.86 -10.62
CA ARG A 78 1.33 8.39 -10.40
C ARG A 78 0.49 9.37 -9.59
N GLY A 79 1.05 9.92 -8.51
CA GLY A 79 0.37 10.88 -7.65
C GLY A 79 -0.03 12.16 -8.38
N LYS A 80 0.84 12.69 -9.25
CA LYS A 80 0.54 13.88 -10.07
C LYS A 80 -0.66 13.66 -11.00
N TYR A 81 -0.83 12.46 -11.54
CA TYR A 81 -1.88 12.12 -12.50
C TYR A 81 -3.14 11.50 -11.88
N ALA A 82 -3.06 10.96 -10.66
CA ALA A 82 -4.23 10.41 -9.97
C ALA A 82 -5.35 11.42 -9.79
N LYS A 83 -5.03 12.70 -9.63
CA LYS A 83 -5.99 13.80 -9.47
C LYS A 83 -6.70 14.20 -10.77
N LYS A 84 -6.19 13.82 -11.93
CA LYS A 84 -6.74 14.24 -13.24
C LYS A 84 -7.80 13.27 -13.80
N THR A 85 -7.95 12.09 -13.23
CA THR A 85 -8.85 11.06 -13.77
C THR A 85 -10.04 10.85 -12.84
N LEU A 86 -11.18 11.47 -13.14
CA LEU A 86 -12.48 11.11 -12.56
C LEU A 86 -12.84 9.69 -13.01
N SER A 87 -12.57 8.70 -12.16
CA SER A 87 -12.86 7.29 -12.42
C SER A 87 -13.90 6.77 -11.43
N PRO A 88 -14.79 5.83 -11.82
CA PRO A 88 -15.65 5.10 -10.87
C PRO A 88 -14.87 4.43 -9.73
N LYS A 89 -13.56 4.27 -9.89
CA LYS A 89 -12.62 3.78 -8.88
C LYS A 89 -12.36 4.77 -7.74
N LEU A 90 -12.86 6.02 -7.81
CA LEU A 90 -12.72 7.03 -6.76
C LEU A 90 -13.28 6.56 -5.42
N ILE A 91 -14.42 5.86 -5.41
CA ILE A 91 -15.02 5.32 -4.18
C ILE A 91 -14.09 4.29 -3.56
N ARG A 92 -13.54 3.37 -4.35
CA ARG A 92 -12.56 2.40 -3.86
C ARG A 92 -11.32 3.08 -3.29
N ASP A 93 -10.77 4.02 -4.04
CA ASP A 93 -9.53 4.70 -3.68
C ASP A 93 -9.75 5.58 -2.44
N PHE A 94 -10.94 6.19 -2.30
CA PHE A 94 -11.36 6.90 -1.09
C PHE A 94 -11.44 5.96 0.12
N VAL A 95 -12.11 4.81 -0.01
CA VAL A 95 -12.22 3.82 1.08
C VAL A 95 -10.85 3.30 1.49
N LEU A 96 -9.99 2.98 0.51
CA LEU A 96 -8.65 2.46 0.78
C LEU A 96 -7.70 3.51 1.37
N SER A 97 -7.87 4.79 1.05
CA SER A 97 -7.07 5.88 1.64
C SER A 97 -7.52 6.29 3.04
N HIS A 98 -8.79 6.02 3.41
CA HIS A 98 -9.36 6.35 4.71
C HIS A 98 -9.58 5.12 5.59
N THR A 99 -8.62 4.19 5.59
CA THR A 99 -8.73 2.92 6.33
C THR A 99 -8.92 3.10 7.84
N ASP A 100 -8.46 4.19 8.42
CA ASP A 100 -8.65 4.48 9.85
C ASP A 100 -10.12 4.83 10.16
N LEU A 101 -10.74 5.67 9.33
CA LEU A 101 -12.17 6.01 9.45
C LEU A 101 -13.04 4.76 9.30
N PHE A 102 -12.86 4.02 8.20
CA PHE A 102 -13.65 2.80 7.92
C PHE A 102 -13.37 1.69 8.93
N GLY A 103 -12.15 1.56 9.43
CA GLY A 103 -11.79 0.62 10.49
C GLY A 103 -12.53 0.94 11.81
N ASN A 104 -12.58 2.21 12.19
CA ASN A 104 -13.34 2.64 13.38
C ASN A 104 -14.83 2.35 13.26
N LEU A 105 -15.44 2.62 12.09
CA LEU A 105 -16.85 2.34 11.84
C LEU A 105 -17.16 0.84 11.73
N ALA A 106 -16.26 0.05 11.16
CA ALA A 106 -16.44 -1.37 10.94
C ALA A 106 -16.26 -2.22 12.20
N THR A 107 -15.36 -1.83 13.10
CA THR A 107 -15.03 -2.61 14.31
C THR A 107 -16.24 -2.91 15.21
N PRO A 108 -17.17 -1.98 15.53
CA PRO A 108 -18.33 -2.29 16.37
C PRO A 108 -19.28 -3.31 15.74
N VAL A 109 -19.37 -3.32 14.42
CA VAL A 109 -20.28 -4.19 13.64
C VAL A 109 -19.51 -5.24 12.84
N ALA A 110 -18.31 -5.59 13.27
CA ALA A 110 -17.39 -6.48 12.58
C ALA A 110 -18.02 -7.83 12.13
N PRO A 111 -18.85 -8.55 12.93
CA PRO A 111 -19.45 -9.81 12.48
C PRO A 111 -20.34 -9.64 11.26
N ILE A 112 -21.12 -8.56 11.24
CA ILE A 112 -22.05 -8.28 10.14
C ILE A 112 -21.23 -7.95 8.87
N ILE A 113 -20.27 -7.03 8.98
CA ILE A 113 -19.43 -6.64 7.85
C ILE A 113 -18.64 -7.82 7.31
N ASN A 114 -18.03 -8.63 8.19
CA ASN A 114 -17.28 -9.82 7.78
C ASN A 114 -18.15 -10.84 7.03
N ARG A 115 -19.38 -11.03 7.47
CA ARG A 115 -20.33 -11.93 6.78
C ARG A 115 -20.78 -11.37 5.43
N VAL A 116 -21.02 -10.07 5.36
CA VAL A 116 -21.44 -9.40 4.12
C VAL A 116 -20.31 -9.42 3.08
N THR A 117 -19.09 -9.08 3.49
CA THR A 117 -17.93 -9.04 2.58
C THR A 117 -17.45 -10.44 2.12
N ASP A 118 -17.76 -11.51 2.87
CA ASP A 118 -17.47 -12.89 2.47
C ASP A 118 -18.55 -13.46 1.52
N ASN A 119 -19.70 -12.82 1.40
CA ASN A 119 -20.82 -13.31 0.59
C ASN A 119 -20.50 -13.21 -0.91
N LYS A 120 -20.65 -14.31 -1.66
CA LYS A 120 -20.36 -14.40 -3.11
C LYS A 120 -21.13 -13.37 -3.97
N PRO A 121 -22.46 -13.18 -3.81
CA PRO A 121 -23.18 -12.12 -4.53
C PRO A 121 -22.63 -10.71 -4.29
N VAL A 122 -22.28 -10.39 -3.02
CA VAL A 122 -21.72 -9.08 -2.66
C VAL A 122 -20.35 -8.88 -3.33
N LYS A 123 -19.49 -9.89 -3.34
CA LYS A 123 -18.20 -9.85 -4.04
C LYS A 123 -18.36 -9.58 -5.54
N LYS A 124 -19.35 -10.18 -6.20
CA LYS A 124 -19.64 -9.90 -7.61
C LYS A 124 -20.09 -8.45 -7.84
N ILE A 125 -20.94 -7.91 -6.95
CA ILE A 125 -21.35 -6.51 -7.02
C ILE A 125 -20.16 -5.59 -6.80
N MET A 126 -19.31 -5.87 -5.80
CA MET A 126 -18.08 -5.10 -5.54
C MET A 126 -17.13 -5.15 -6.75
N HIS A 127 -17.02 -6.28 -7.43
CA HIS A 127 -16.21 -6.38 -8.64
C HIS A 127 -16.69 -5.44 -9.74
N LYS A 128 -18.00 -5.42 -10.00
CA LYS A 128 -18.61 -4.56 -11.04
C LYS A 128 -18.60 -3.07 -10.66
N ALA A 129 -18.92 -2.74 -9.41
CA ALA A 129 -19.12 -1.36 -8.97
C ALA A 129 -17.80 -0.64 -8.64
N VAL A 130 -16.85 -1.31 -7.99
CA VAL A 130 -15.63 -0.68 -7.48
C VAL A 130 -14.34 -1.32 -7.99
N GLY A 131 -14.44 -2.38 -8.82
CA GLY A 131 -13.29 -3.04 -9.44
C GLY A 131 -12.44 -3.86 -8.47
N ILE A 132 -13.01 -4.31 -7.33
CA ILE A 132 -12.35 -5.27 -6.44
C ILE A 132 -12.69 -6.67 -6.93
N HIS A 133 -11.69 -7.45 -7.33
CA HIS A 133 -11.89 -8.78 -7.89
C HIS A 133 -12.65 -9.70 -6.91
N ASP A 134 -13.64 -10.44 -7.39
CA ASP A 134 -14.54 -11.27 -6.58
C ASP A 134 -13.84 -12.45 -5.85
N HIS A 135 -12.69 -12.92 -6.39
CA HIS A 135 -11.83 -13.90 -5.72
C HIS A 135 -10.92 -13.28 -4.66
N LYS A 136 -10.92 -11.94 -4.49
CA LYS A 136 -10.10 -11.30 -3.47
C LYS A 136 -10.63 -11.61 -2.07
N SER A 137 -9.77 -12.18 -1.23
CA SER A 137 -10.01 -12.29 0.21
C SER A 137 -9.75 -10.94 0.87
N LEU A 138 -10.76 -10.37 1.50
CA LEU A 138 -10.62 -9.13 2.27
C LEU A 138 -10.24 -9.47 3.72
N PRO A 139 -9.34 -8.69 4.37
CA PRO A 139 -9.03 -8.87 5.77
C PRO A 139 -10.29 -8.69 6.64
N LYS A 140 -10.52 -9.63 7.56
CA LYS A 140 -11.66 -9.55 8.48
C LYS A 140 -11.40 -8.51 9.55
N TYR A 141 -12.43 -7.75 9.90
CA TYR A 141 -12.37 -6.83 11.03
C TYR A 141 -12.50 -7.58 12.35
N SER A 142 -11.75 -7.16 13.36
CA SER A 142 -11.84 -7.68 14.71
C SER A 142 -12.88 -6.92 15.54
N HIS A 143 -13.40 -7.55 16.62
CA HIS A 143 -14.36 -6.93 17.53
C HIS A 143 -13.82 -5.80 18.41
N GLY A 144 -12.52 -5.59 18.42
CA GLY A 144 -11.87 -4.55 19.21
C GLY A 144 -10.58 -4.10 18.57
N THR A 145 -10.18 -2.88 18.83
CA THR A 145 -8.94 -2.32 18.28
C THR A 145 -7.75 -2.61 19.19
N PHE A 146 -6.56 -2.78 18.58
CA PHE A 146 -5.31 -2.84 19.34
C PHE A 146 -5.11 -1.59 20.20
N ARG A 147 -5.39 -0.39 19.66
CA ARG A 147 -5.28 0.88 20.38
C ARG A 147 -6.14 0.92 21.65
N ARG A 148 -7.40 0.41 21.60
CA ARG A 148 -8.27 0.33 22.77
C ARG A 148 -7.71 -0.61 23.85
N TRP A 149 -7.18 -1.75 23.43
CA TRP A 149 -6.54 -2.68 24.35
C TRP A 149 -5.29 -2.06 24.98
N TYR A 150 -4.40 -1.46 24.16
CA TYR A 150 -3.15 -0.88 24.62
C TYR A 150 -3.35 0.27 25.63
N LYS A 151 -4.36 1.11 25.42
CA LYS A 151 -4.70 2.19 26.37
C LYS A 151 -4.94 1.69 27.79
N LYS A 152 -5.37 0.44 27.98
CA LYS A 152 -5.57 -0.17 29.30
C LYS A 152 -4.25 -0.68 29.92
N GLN A 153 -3.19 -0.75 29.13
CA GLN A 153 -1.87 -1.24 29.56
C GLN A 153 -0.85 -0.11 29.78
N VAL A 154 -1.22 1.15 29.51
CA VAL A 154 -0.26 2.27 29.49
C VAL A 154 0.41 2.49 30.86
N SER A 155 -0.32 2.32 31.97
CA SER A 155 0.24 2.46 33.33
C SER A 155 1.39 1.46 33.58
N ASP A 156 1.20 0.23 33.15
CA ASP A 156 2.18 -0.84 33.32
C ASP A 156 3.41 -0.62 32.43
N GLN A 157 3.20 -0.09 31.22
CA GLN A 157 4.29 0.20 30.28
C GLN A 157 5.24 1.31 30.77
N ALA A 158 4.72 2.29 31.52
CA ALA A 158 5.53 3.37 32.07
C ALA A 158 6.57 2.91 33.12
N SER A 159 6.41 1.72 33.70
CA SER A 159 7.33 1.14 34.69
C SER A 159 8.63 0.60 34.10
N TYR A 160 8.69 0.34 32.79
CA TYR A 160 9.87 -0.23 32.15
C TYR A 160 10.97 0.81 31.96
N PRO A 161 12.26 0.47 32.26
CA PRO A 161 13.38 1.41 32.15
C PRO A 161 13.75 1.76 30.70
N ARG A 162 13.42 0.89 29.76
CA ARG A 162 13.61 1.12 28.32
C ARG A 162 12.28 1.27 27.62
N GLN A 163 12.14 2.31 26.83
CA GLN A 163 10.91 2.57 26.10
C GLN A 163 11.18 2.68 24.61
N ILE A 164 10.29 2.09 23.81
CA ILE A 164 10.31 2.17 22.36
C ILE A 164 8.94 2.59 21.85
N SER A 165 8.93 3.26 20.70
CA SER A 165 7.68 3.60 20.03
C SER A 165 7.32 2.51 19.01
N TYR A 166 6.08 1.99 19.08
CA TYR A 166 5.56 1.00 18.13
C TYR A 166 4.49 1.60 17.24
N PHE A 167 4.76 1.65 15.95
CA PHE A 167 3.78 2.03 14.92
C PHE A 167 3.03 0.78 14.42
N HIS A 168 1.83 0.55 14.96
CA HIS A 168 1.06 -0.69 14.71
C HIS A 168 0.35 -0.76 13.35
N GLY A 169 0.19 0.36 12.62
CA GLY A 169 -0.55 0.40 11.36
C GLY A 169 -2.05 0.05 11.48
N CYS A 170 -2.78 0.23 10.37
CA CYS A 170 -4.23 -0.02 10.35
C CYS A 170 -4.57 -1.51 10.47
N PHE A 171 -3.79 -2.39 9.83
CA PHE A 171 -4.04 -3.83 9.83
C PHE A 171 -3.99 -4.42 11.25
N VAL A 172 -2.94 -4.10 12.01
CA VAL A 172 -2.83 -4.55 13.42
C VAL A 172 -3.93 -3.93 14.26
N ASN A 173 -4.29 -2.67 14.02
CA ASN A 173 -5.30 -2.01 14.83
C ASN A 173 -6.70 -2.60 14.66
N TYR A 174 -7.12 -2.89 13.42
CA TYR A 174 -8.51 -3.20 13.10
C TYR A 174 -8.76 -4.66 12.69
N ASN A 175 -7.76 -5.32 12.10
CA ASN A 175 -7.93 -6.64 11.53
C ASN A 175 -7.24 -7.73 12.36
N HIS A 176 -6.05 -7.48 12.87
CA HIS A 176 -5.28 -8.48 13.61
C HIS A 176 -4.66 -7.93 14.90
N PRO A 177 -5.47 -7.48 15.90
CA PRO A 177 -4.97 -6.91 17.15
C PRO A 177 -4.06 -7.84 17.95
N GLN A 178 -4.26 -9.16 17.80
CA GLN A 178 -3.47 -10.17 18.49
C GLN A 178 -1.97 -10.04 18.18
N LEU A 179 -1.63 -9.77 16.90
CA LEU A 179 -0.23 -9.59 16.51
C LEU A 179 0.46 -8.45 17.30
N GLY A 180 -0.23 -7.33 17.47
CA GLY A 180 0.30 -6.23 18.29
C GLY A 180 0.41 -6.58 19.77
N LYS A 181 -0.58 -7.32 20.31
CA LYS A 181 -0.55 -7.78 21.71
C LYS A 181 0.62 -8.72 21.98
N ASP A 182 0.89 -9.64 21.06
CA ASP A 182 1.99 -10.61 21.20
C ASP A 182 3.34 -9.90 21.09
N LEU A 183 3.47 -8.90 20.18
CA LEU A 183 4.66 -8.07 20.13
C LEU A 183 4.92 -7.34 21.47
N ILE A 184 3.89 -6.71 22.06
CA ILE A 184 4.05 -6.03 23.36
C ILE A 184 4.49 -7.02 24.46
N LYS A 185 3.90 -8.24 24.49
CA LYS A 185 4.33 -9.27 25.44
C LYS A 185 5.80 -9.65 25.28
N VAL A 186 6.25 -9.84 24.03
CA VAL A 186 7.67 -10.14 23.75
C VAL A 186 8.58 -9.00 24.19
N LEU A 187 8.22 -7.77 23.87
CA LEU A 187 9.00 -6.59 24.25
C LEU A 187 9.07 -6.39 25.77
N ASN A 188 8.00 -6.71 26.49
CA ASN A 188 7.96 -6.63 27.95
C ASN A 188 8.76 -7.76 28.63
N ALA A 189 9.07 -8.84 27.90
CA ALA A 189 9.88 -9.95 28.42
C ALA A 189 11.39 -9.76 28.19
N LEU A 190 11.79 -8.79 27.38
CA LEU A 190 13.18 -8.45 27.07
C LEU A 190 13.72 -7.34 27.98
#